data_6937ff1be8f42046581df8235ae63f9a
#
_entry.id   6937ff1be8f42046581df8235ae63f9a
#
_cell.length_a   1.000
_cell.length_b   1.000
_cell.length_c   1.000
_cell.angle_alpha   90.00
_cell.angle_beta   90.00
_cell.angle_gamma   90.00
#
_symmetry.space_group_name_H-M   'P 1'
#
loop_
_entity.id
_entity.type
_entity.pdbx_description
1 polymer ?
#
loop_
_entity_poly.entity_id
_entity_poly.type
_entity_poly.pdbx_seq_one_letter_code
_entity_poly.pdbx_strand_id
1 'polypeptide(L)'
;EMPLDLGGSRQLFWARPGNDETVEQEVYRLRPATADDIPLLHQLYRAHLGGSPISRVRDDAQWRYELFGSHPESMWTLKPQMVLTPDDEAVAYVHFAPYGTAFGISELGVKPGHSWRAVGRFMVRHLRREADALNPNRAPDKQITNISFNVGRGHPMYEALDPDLEKQSLPYAWYIRVPDIPAFIRHIGPALERRLAGSVM
;
A
#
# COMPACT_ATOMS: atom_id res chain seq x y z
N GLU A 1 20.44 17.95 -6.67
CA GLU A 1 19.63 16.74 -6.51
C GLU A 1 18.40 17.11 -5.69
N MET A 2 17.22 17.01 -6.29
CA MET A 2 15.98 17.03 -5.51
C MET A 2 15.71 15.60 -5.04
N PRO A 3 15.69 15.33 -3.74
CA PRO A 3 15.24 14.05 -3.25
C PRO A 3 13.74 13.94 -3.56
N LEU A 4 13.39 13.14 -4.55
CA LEU A 4 12.03 12.67 -4.72
C LEU A 4 11.80 11.61 -3.64
N ASP A 5 11.09 11.99 -2.59
CA ASP A 5 10.67 11.03 -1.56
C ASP A 5 9.52 10.19 -2.11
N LEU A 6 9.88 9.23 -2.95
CA LEU A 6 8.96 8.32 -3.63
C LEU A 6 8.58 7.09 -2.80
N GLY A 7 9.03 7.03 -1.58
CA GLY A 7 8.67 5.95 -0.71
C GLY A 7 9.78 5.58 0.25
N GLY A 8 9.48 5.52 1.47
CA GLY A 8 10.15 4.80 2.52
C GLY A 8 9.18 3.74 3.02
N SER A 9 9.61 2.93 3.94
CA SER A 9 8.73 2.04 4.67
C SER A 9 8.73 2.37 6.14
N ARG A 10 7.60 2.14 6.80
CA ARG A 10 7.52 2.08 8.27
C ARG A 10 7.13 0.67 8.69
N GLN A 11 7.67 0.23 9.82
CA GLN A 11 7.52 -1.14 10.29
C GLN A 11 6.75 -1.19 11.61
N LEU A 12 5.92 -2.22 11.75
CA LEU A 12 5.21 -2.55 12.97
C LEU A 12 5.63 -3.96 13.38
N PHE A 13 6.23 -4.09 14.57
CA PHE A 13 6.69 -5.36 15.10
C PHE A 13 5.65 -5.99 16.05
N TRP A 14 5.47 -7.33 15.95
CA TRP A 14 4.51 -8.05 16.79
C TRP A 14 4.86 -8.03 18.28
N ALA A 15 6.16 -8.02 18.59
CA ALA A 15 6.64 -8.07 19.97
C ALA A 15 6.37 -6.80 20.78
N ARG A 16 5.91 -5.71 20.12
CA ARG A 16 5.57 -4.49 20.84
C ARG A 16 4.28 -4.68 21.64
N PRO A 17 4.25 -4.30 22.94
CA PRO A 17 3.01 -4.30 23.72
C PRO A 17 1.92 -3.47 23.03
N GLY A 18 0.70 -3.99 23.00
CA GLY A 18 -0.45 -3.35 22.34
C GLY A 18 -0.66 -3.74 20.88
N ASN A 19 0.30 -4.45 20.24
CA ASN A 19 0.12 -5.03 18.91
C ASN A 19 -0.44 -6.46 18.95
N ASP A 20 -0.69 -6.98 20.12
CA ASP A 20 -1.25 -8.31 20.42
C ASP A 20 -2.75 -8.27 20.75
N GLU A 21 -3.42 -7.16 20.49
CA GLU A 21 -4.86 -7.03 20.72
C GLU A 21 -5.63 -8.16 20.03
N THR A 22 -6.29 -8.96 20.85
CA THR A 22 -7.31 -9.90 20.39
C THR A 22 -8.68 -9.24 20.50
N VAL A 23 -9.55 -9.54 19.55
CA VAL A 23 -10.95 -9.12 19.58
C VAL A 23 -11.83 -10.38 19.60
N GLU A 24 -12.92 -10.34 20.32
CA GLU A 24 -13.86 -11.47 20.38
C GLU A 24 -14.44 -11.80 19.00
N GLN A 25 -14.69 -10.77 18.20
CA GLN A 25 -15.20 -10.91 16.85
C GLN A 25 -14.57 -9.88 15.92
N GLU A 26 -14.02 -10.35 14.80
CA GLU A 26 -13.54 -9.46 13.76
C GLU A 26 -14.71 -8.80 13.00
N VAL A 27 -14.59 -7.49 12.83
CA VAL A 27 -15.59 -6.70 12.09
C VAL A 27 -15.30 -6.63 10.58
N TYR A 28 -14.18 -7.20 10.14
CA TYR A 28 -13.81 -7.24 8.74
C TYR A 28 -13.36 -8.65 8.34
N ARG A 29 -13.44 -8.94 7.05
CA ARG A 29 -12.89 -10.15 6.44
C ARG A 29 -12.21 -9.83 5.12
N LEU A 30 -11.31 -10.71 4.68
CA LEU A 30 -10.66 -10.60 3.38
C LEU A 30 -11.26 -11.60 2.38
N ARG A 31 -11.28 -11.19 1.11
CA ARG A 31 -11.40 -12.08 -0.03
C ARG A 31 -10.52 -11.60 -1.19
N PRO A 32 -10.07 -12.49 -2.06
CA PRO A 32 -9.40 -12.07 -3.30
C PRO A 32 -10.29 -11.10 -4.11
N ALA A 33 -9.64 -10.12 -4.73
CA ALA A 33 -10.33 -9.24 -5.66
C ALA A 33 -10.75 -10.00 -6.92
N THR A 34 -11.90 -9.63 -7.47
CA THR A 34 -12.48 -10.19 -8.69
C THR A 34 -12.56 -9.12 -9.78
N ALA A 35 -13.00 -9.49 -10.97
CA ALA A 35 -13.22 -8.55 -12.06
C ALA A 35 -14.29 -7.49 -11.72
N ASP A 36 -15.28 -7.85 -10.90
CA ASP A 36 -16.34 -6.95 -10.49
C ASP A 36 -15.89 -5.87 -9.51
N ASP A 37 -14.72 -6.06 -8.88
CA ASP A 37 -14.12 -5.08 -7.96
C ASP A 37 -13.32 -3.98 -8.70
N ILE A 38 -13.04 -4.15 -9.99
CA ILE A 38 -12.20 -3.21 -10.75
C ILE A 38 -12.66 -1.75 -10.63
N PRO A 39 -13.96 -1.42 -10.73
CA PRO A 39 -14.42 -0.04 -10.57
C PRO A 39 -14.07 0.53 -9.19
N LEU A 40 -14.24 -0.26 -8.12
CA LEU A 40 -13.90 0.16 -6.76
C LEU A 40 -12.39 0.26 -6.56
N LEU A 41 -11.61 -0.71 -7.05
CA LEU A 41 -10.14 -0.66 -7.03
C LEU A 41 -9.64 0.61 -7.69
N HIS A 42 -10.18 0.95 -8.86
CA HIS A 42 -9.85 2.17 -9.60
C HIS A 42 -10.18 3.43 -8.79
N GLN A 43 -11.36 3.48 -8.19
CA GLN A 43 -11.79 4.61 -7.34
C GLN A 43 -10.83 4.78 -6.15
N LEU A 44 -10.58 3.71 -5.40
CA LEU A 44 -9.74 3.73 -4.20
C LEU A 44 -8.28 4.06 -4.54
N TYR A 45 -7.76 3.49 -5.61
CA TYR A 45 -6.41 3.79 -6.10
C TYR A 45 -6.27 5.28 -6.44
N ARG A 46 -7.20 5.85 -7.23
CA ARG A 46 -7.19 7.27 -7.60
C ARG A 46 -7.29 8.20 -6.40
N ALA A 47 -8.04 7.85 -5.38
CA ALA A 47 -8.18 8.66 -4.18
C ALA A 47 -6.83 8.87 -3.46
N HIS A 48 -5.88 7.94 -3.62
CA HIS A 48 -4.55 8.03 -3.02
C HIS A 48 -3.50 8.70 -3.90
N LEU A 49 -3.73 8.82 -5.21
CA LEU A 49 -2.76 9.38 -6.14
C LEU A 49 -2.44 10.85 -5.88
N GLY A 50 -3.37 11.59 -5.27
CA GLY A 50 -3.20 13.01 -4.98
C GLY A 50 -2.03 13.34 -4.05
N GLY A 51 -1.56 12.38 -3.25
CA GLY A 51 -0.39 12.53 -2.37
C GLY A 51 0.91 11.98 -2.92
N SER A 52 0.88 11.30 -4.08
CA SER A 52 2.09 10.72 -4.68
C SER A 52 2.59 11.56 -5.85
N PRO A 53 3.88 11.96 -5.86
CA PRO A 53 4.46 12.72 -6.98
C PRO A 53 4.56 11.89 -8.27
N ILE A 54 4.56 10.58 -8.17
CA ILE A 54 4.58 9.65 -9.32
C ILE A 54 3.62 8.50 -9.02
N SER A 55 2.81 8.14 -10.01
CA SER A 55 1.87 7.04 -9.92
C SER A 55 1.77 6.33 -11.27
N ARG A 56 1.37 5.06 -11.22
CA ARG A 56 1.01 4.34 -12.45
C ARG A 56 -0.35 4.80 -12.97
N VAL A 57 -0.45 4.98 -14.28
CA VAL A 57 -1.75 5.07 -14.93
C VAL A 57 -2.30 3.65 -15.03
N ARG A 58 -3.44 3.41 -14.40
CA ARG A 58 -4.15 2.13 -14.45
C ARG A 58 -5.54 2.36 -15.00
N ASP A 59 -5.81 1.79 -16.14
CA ASP A 59 -7.14 1.63 -16.72
C ASP A 59 -7.71 0.23 -16.40
N ASP A 60 -8.91 -0.06 -16.89
CA ASP A 60 -9.55 -1.36 -16.69
C ASP A 60 -8.74 -2.50 -17.31
N ALA A 61 -8.08 -2.28 -18.44
CA ALA A 61 -7.25 -3.30 -19.08
C ALA A 61 -6.02 -3.62 -18.24
N GLN A 62 -5.38 -2.58 -17.67
CA GLN A 62 -4.26 -2.76 -16.76
C GLN A 62 -4.65 -3.49 -15.48
N TRP A 63 -5.81 -3.14 -14.87
CA TRP A 63 -6.32 -3.85 -13.70
C TRP A 63 -6.63 -5.32 -14.01
N ARG A 64 -7.27 -5.62 -15.15
CA ARG A 64 -7.51 -7.01 -15.59
C ARG A 64 -6.23 -7.79 -15.78
N TYR A 65 -5.22 -7.17 -16.38
CA TYR A 65 -3.92 -7.81 -16.54
C TYR A 65 -3.24 -8.09 -15.20
N GLU A 66 -3.24 -7.14 -14.28
CA GLU A 66 -2.62 -7.30 -12.95
C GLU A 66 -3.34 -8.37 -12.11
N LEU A 67 -4.66 -8.46 -12.19
CA LEU A 67 -5.45 -9.45 -11.46
C LEU A 67 -5.33 -10.87 -12.05
N PHE A 68 -5.32 -11.00 -13.38
CA PHE A 68 -5.55 -12.29 -14.04
C PHE A 68 -4.54 -12.63 -15.14
N GLY A 69 -3.82 -11.67 -15.67
CA GLY A 69 -2.96 -11.85 -16.85
C GLY A 69 -1.49 -12.09 -16.53
N SER A 70 -1.03 -11.80 -15.32
CA SER A 70 0.36 -11.99 -14.94
C SER A 70 0.62 -13.48 -14.61
N HIS A 71 1.85 -13.93 -14.92
CA HIS A 71 2.24 -15.31 -14.62
C HIS A 71 2.17 -15.57 -13.10
N PRO A 72 1.57 -16.68 -12.63
CA PRO A 72 1.36 -16.94 -11.20
C PRO A 72 2.63 -16.92 -10.35
N GLU A 73 3.77 -17.29 -10.94
CA GLU A 73 5.08 -17.32 -10.27
C GLU A 73 5.83 -15.98 -10.36
N SER A 74 5.26 -14.98 -11.02
CA SER A 74 5.89 -13.67 -11.09
C SER A 74 5.89 -13.02 -9.70
N MET A 75 7.06 -12.64 -9.22
CA MET A 75 7.22 -11.88 -7.97
C MET A 75 6.56 -10.49 -8.03
N TRP A 76 6.20 -10.04 -9.22
CA TRP A 76 5.54 -8.76 -9.48
C TRP A 76 4.03 -8.87 -9.65
N THR A 77 3.48 -10.08 -9.47
CA THR A 77 2.04 -10.28 -9.55
C THR A 77 1.35 -9.62 -8.37
N LEU A 78 0.52 -8.63 -8.65
CA LEU A 78 -0.35 -8.03 -7.64
C LEU A 78 -1.56 -8.93 -7.43
N LYS A 79 -1.80 -9.33 -6.20
CA LYS A 79 -2.99 -10.11 -5.80
C LYS A 79 -3.73 -9.34 -4.71
N PRO A 80 -4.40 -8.24 -5.05
CA PRO A 80 -5.11 -7.46 -4.06
C PRO A 80 -6.24 -8.28 -3.42
N GLN A 81 -6.42 -8.03 -2.13
CA GLN A 81 -7.53 -8.55 -1.35
C GLN A 81 -8.50 -7.41 -1.07
N MET A 82 -9.79 -7.70 -1.14
CA MET A 82 -10.84 -6.78 -0.71
C MET A 82 -11.10 -6.96 0.78
N VAL A 83 -11.21 -5.84 1.49
CA VAL A 83 -11.64 -5.81 2.90
C VAL A 83 -13.13 -5.58 2.93
N LEU A 84 -13.86 -6.49 3.54
CA LEU A 84 -15.32 -6.49 3.60
C LEU A 84 -15.81 -6.27 5.02
N THR A 85 -16.91 -5.57 5.16
CA THR A 85 -17.71 -5.52 6.39
C THR A 85 -18.47 -6.84 6.62
N PRO A 86 -19.10 -7.04 7.80
CA PRO A 86 -19.99 -8.18 8.03
C PRO A 86 -21.16 -8.27 7.02
N ASP A 87 -21.60 -7.12 6.51
CA ASP A 87 -22.71 -7.03 5.52
C ASP A 87 -22.21 -7.18 4.07
N ASP A 88 -20.99 -7.70 3.87
CA ASP A 88 -20.39 -7.93 2.56
C ASP A 88 -20.05 -6.67 1.75
N GLU A 89 -20.11 -5.48 2.35
CA GLU A 89 -19.67 -4.27 1.68
C GLU A 89 -18.14 -4.23 1.58
N ALA A 90 -17.62 -4.06 0.35
CA ALA A 90 -16.20 -3.82 0.13
C ALA A 90 -15.84 -2.36 0.49
N VAL A 91 -15.00 -2.20 1.51
CA VAL A 91 -14.64 -0.90 2.11
C VAL A 91 -13.18 -0.53 1.94
N ALA A 92 -12.35 -1.48 1.59
CA ALA A 92 -10.94 -1.23 1.32
C ALA A 92 -10.37 -2.31 0.41
N TYR A 93 -9.19 -2.06 -0.14
CA TYR A 93 -8.35 -3.11 -0.74
C TYR A 93 -6.95 -3.04 -0.16
N VAL A 94 -6.26 -4.15 -0.18
CA VAL A 94 -4.88 -4.27 0.26
C VAL A 94 -4.13 -5.24 -0.63
N HIS A 95 -2.89 -4.90 -0.98
CA HIS A 95 -1.93 -5.85 -1.54
C HIS A 95 -0.80 -6.08 -0.55
N PHE A 96 -0.59 -7.33 -0.19
CA PHE A 96 0.49 -7.76 0.70
C PHE A 96 1.09 -9.08 0.25
N ALA A 97 2.33 -9.29 0.60
CA ALA A 97 3.04 -10.55 0.38
C ALA A 97 4.13 -10.75 1.44
N PRO A 98 4.49 -12.01 1.76
CA PRO A 98 5.66 -12.30 2.56
C PRO A 98 6.93 -11.83 1.83
N TYR A 99 7.76 -11.05 2.53
CA TYR A 99 9.04 -10.59 2.03
C TYR A 99 10.09 -10.61 3.16
N GLY A 100 11.09 -11.49 3.04
CA GLY A 100 12.08 -11.67 4.10
C GLY A 100 11.44 -12.09 5.42
N THR A 101 11.62 -11.28 6.46
CA THR A 101 11.05 -11.45 7.80
C THR A 101 9.82 -10.59 8.07
N ALA A 102 9.20 -10.05 7.04
CA ALA A 102 8.03 -9.19 7.13
C ALA A 102 6.91 -9.62 6.18
N PHE A 103 5.68 -9.20 6.48
CA PHE A 103 4.69 -8.98 5.43
C PHE A 103 4.87 -7.58 4.86
N GLY A 104 5.17 -7.49 3.56
CA GLY A 104 5.22 -6.22 2.86
C GLY A 104 3.83 -5.81 2.37
N ILE A 105 3.29 -4.70 2.84
CA ILE A 105 2.10 -4.06 2.27
C ILE A 105 2.58 -3.01 1.27
N SER A 106 2.29 -3.19 0.00
CA SER A 106 2.71 -2.29 -1.08
C SER A 106 1.60 -1.40 -1.59
N GLU A 107 0.35 -1.78 -1.38
CA GLU A 107 -0.82 -0.97 -1.72
C GLU A 107 -1.93 -1.18 -0.69
N LEU A 108 -2.61 -0.09 -0.36
CA LEU A 108 -3.76 -0.09 0.54
C LEU A 108 -4.61 1.14 0.24
N GLY A 109 -5.91 0.93 0.05
CA GLY A 109 -6.88 2.00 -0.14
C GLY A 109 -8.12 1.77 0.70
N VAL A 110 -8.61 2.81 1.37
CA VAL A 110 -9.83 2.75 2.20
C VAL A 110 -10.87 3.70 1.62
N LYS A 111 -12.10 3.22 1.52
CA LYS A 111 -13.26 3.98 1.03
C LYS A 111 -13.53 5.18 1.93
N PRO A 112 -13.82 6.37 1.39
CA PRO A 112 -14.24 7.53 2.18
C PRO A 112 -15.39 7.17 3.14
N GLY A 113 -15.31 7.68 4.37
CA GLY A 113 -16.27 7.38 5.43
C GLY A 113 -15.91 6.17 6.31
N HIS A 114 -14.90 5.39 5.93
CA HIS A 114 -14.39 4.28 6.75
C HIS A 114 -13.08 4.63 7.45
N SER A 115 -12.85 4.03 8.61
CA SER A 115 -11.71 4.34 9.46
C SER A 115 -10.43 3.63 8.98
N TRP A 116 -9.42 4.41 8.63
CA TRP A 116 -8.07 3.91 8.37
C TRP A 116 -7.49 3.12 9.54
N ARG A 117 -7.72 3.60 10.76
CA ARG A 117 -7.26 2.92 11.97
C ARG A 117 -7.94 1.57 12.17
N ALA A 118 -9.26 1.49 11.95
CA ALA A 118 -10.00 0.23 12.09
C ALA A 118 -9.53 -0.81 11.07
N VAL A 119 -9.40 -0.42 9.78
CA VAL A 119 -8.86 -1.29 8.74
C VAL A 119 -7.41 -1.66 9.03
N GLY A 120 -6.57 -0.71 9.43
CA GLY A 120 -5.17 -0.96 9.76
C GLY A 120 -5.01 -1.96 10.91
N ARG A 121 -5.75 -1.80 12.00
CA ARG A 121 -5.73 -2.74 13.13
C ARG A 121 -6.24 -4.12 12.75
N PHE A 122 -7.28 -4.20 11.95
CA PHE A 122 -7.72 -5.48 11.38
C PHE A 122 -6.59 -6.14 10.59
N MET A 123 -5.92 -5.41 9.70
CA MET A 123 -4.80 -5.95 8.91
C MET A 123 -3.65 -6.43 9.79
N VAL A 124 -3.32 -5.70 10.86
CA VAL A 124 -2.28 -6.11 11.83
C VAL A 124 -2.62 -7.46 12.44
N ARG A 125 -3.84 -7.63 12.96
CA ARG A 125 -4.28 -8.91 13.57
C ARG A 125 -4.35 -10.04 12.54
N HIS A 126 -4.86 -9.74 11.35
CA HIS A 126 -4.96 -10.74 10.27
C HIS A 126 -3.57 -11.24 9.85
N LEU A 127 -2.64 -10.34 9.55
CA LEU A 127 -1.30 -10.70 9.11
C LEU A 127 -0.47 -11.37 10.21
N ARG A 128 -0.73 -11.06 11.48
CA ARG A 128 -0.12 -11.78 12.58
C ARG A 128 -0.56 -13.25 12.60
N ARG A 129 -1.88 -13.51 12.49
CA ARG A 129 -2.39 -14.89 12.40
C ARG A 129 -1.82 -15.65 11.20
N GLU A 130 -1.71 -14.99 10.06
CA GLU A 130 -1.04 -15.57 8.88
C GLU A 130 0.45 -15.87 9.14
N ALA A 131 1.16 -14.98 9.82
CA ALA A 131 2.55 -15.21 10.22
C ALA A 131 2.67 -16.41 11.15
N ASP A 132 1.81 -16.51 12.16
CA ASP A 132 1.78 -17.62 13.12
C ASP A 132 1.52 -18.97 12.42
N ALA A 133 0.70 -18.98 11.37
CA ALA A 133 0.45 -20.17 10.56
C ALA A 133 1.63 -20.54 9.64
N LEU A 134 2.35 -19.57 9.13
CA LEU A 134 3.47 -19.77 8.19
C LEU A 134 4.80 -20.08 8.89
N ASN A 135 5.05 -19.46 10.04
CA ASN A 135 6.33 -19.50 10.76
C ASN A 135 6.81 -20.90 11.15
N PRO A 136 5.95 -21.87 11.53
CA PRO A 136 6.38 -23.24 11.84
C PRO A 136 7.14 -23.93 10.69
N ASN A 137 6.86 -23.53 9.45
CA ASN A 137 7.49 -24.08 8.24
C ASN A 137 8.67 -23.23 7.72
N ARG A 138 9.11 -22.21 8.48
CA ARG A 138 10.18 -21.29 8.10
C ARG A 138 11.39 -21.47 9.02
N ALA A 139 12.59 -21.31 8.46
CA ALA A 139 13.82 -21.28 9.26
C ALA A 139 13.75 -20.14 10.30
N PRO A 140 14.35 -20.30 11.48
CA PRO A 140 14.26 -19.31 12.57
C PRO A 140 14.65 -17.88 12.16
N ASP A 141 15.68 -17.74 11.32
CA ASP A 141 16.15 -16.46 10.77
C ASP A 141 15.26 -15.88 9.67
N LYS A 142 14.24 -16.63 9.25
CA LYS A 142 13.29 -16.28 8.19
C LYS A 142 11.85 -16.15 8.69
N GLN A 143 11.64 -16.28 9.99
CA GLN A 143 10.30 -16.11 10.57
C GLN A 143 9.81 -14.68 10.38
N ILE A 144 8.51 -14.56 10.09
CA ILE A 144 7.84 -13.27 9.91
C ILE A 144 7.54 -12.70 11.30
N THR A 145 8.09 -11.53 11.59
CA THR A 145 8.02 -10.88 12.90
C THR A 145 7.40 -9.48 12.86
N ASN A 146 7.13 -8.97 11.67
CA ASN A 146 6.63 -7.62 11.50
C ASN A 146 5.85 -7.42 10.19
N ILE A 147 5.18 -6.26 10.08
CA ILE A 147 4.65 -5.71 8.83
C ILE A 147 5.55 -4.56 8.38
N SER A 148 5.88 -4.51 7.10
CA SER A 148 6.51 -3.38 6.44
C SER A 148 5.51 -2.68 5.54
N PHE A 149 5.14 -1.45 5.88
CA PHE A 149 4.26 -0.62 5.06
C PHE A 149 5.10 0.14 4.04
N ASN A 150 4.98 -0.21 2.77
CA ASN A 150 5.72 0.37 1.63
C ASN A 150 4.78 1.21 0.77
N VAL A 151 3.98 2.07 1.38
CA VAL A 151 2.85 2.77 0.76
C VAL A 151 3.11 4.25 0.46
N GLY A 152 4.36 4.70 0.60
CA GLY A 152 4.74 6.11 0.38
C GLY A 152 4.57 6.98 1.61
N ARG A 153 5.38 8.07 1.68
CA ARG A 153 5.58 8.88 2.89
C ARG A 153 4.31 9.52 3.45
N GLY A 154 3.45 10.04 2.60
CA GLY A 154 2.21 10.75 3.00
C GLY A 154 0.99 9.86 3.14
N HIS A 155 1.17 8.53 3.22
CA HIS A 155 0.02 7.64 3.25
C HIS A 155 -0.75 7.71 4.57
N PRO A 156 -2.10 7.83 4.55
CA PRO A 156 -2.92 8.01 5.75
C PRO A 156 -2.77 6.89 6.79
N MET A 157 -2.37 5.69 6.38
CA MET A 157 -2.12 4.58 7.29
C MET A 157 -1.02 4.89 8.31
N TYR A 158 -0.04 5.71 7.95
CA TYR A 158 1.03 6.08 8.88
C TYR A 158 0.51 6.92 10.04
N GLU A 159 -0.36 7.89 9.77
CA GLU A 159 -1.02 8.67 10.82
C GLU A 159 -1.97 7.79 11.66
N ALA A 160 -2.72 6.91 10.99
CA ALA A 160 -3.68 6.04 11.65
C ALA A 160 -3.04 5.04 12.63
N LEU A 161 -1.81 4.59 12.36
CA LEU A 161 -1.06 3.61 13.16
C LEU A 161 0.18 4.21 13.84
N ASP A 162 0.37 5.54 13.81
CA ASP A 162 1.61 6.20 14.25
C ASP A 162 2.16 5.71 15.61
N PRO A 163 1.36 5.54 16.67
CA PRO A 163 1.89 5.07 17.95
C PRO A 163 2.50 3.66 17.90
N ASP A 164 2.11 2.86 16.92
CA ASP A 164 2.48 1.45 16.80
C ASP A 164 3.61 1.21 15.80
N LEU A 165 3.90 2.23 14.98
CA LEU A 165 4.94 2.16 13.97
C LEU A 165 6.31 2.54 14.55
N GLU A 166 7.30 1.70 14.36
CA GLU A 166 8.62 1.89 14.93
C GLU A 166 9.61 2.41 13.89
N LYS A 167 10.22 1.50 13.15
CA LYS A 167 11.34 1.80 12.27
C LYS A 167 10.88 2.44 10.97
N GLN A 168 11.51 3.54 10.61
CA GLN A 168 11.40 4.14 9.28
C GLN A 168 12.64 3.77 8.45
N SER A 169 12.43 3.22 7.26
CA SER A 169 13.48 3.03 6.27
C SER A 169 13.50 4.19 5.29
N LEU A 170 14.70 4.57 4.86
CA LEU A 170 14.84 5.55 3.79
C LEU A 170 14.27 5.03 2.48
N PRO A 171 13.78 5.91 1.59
CA PRO A 171 13.35 5.51 0.27
C PRO A 171 14.47 4.83 -0.49
N TYR A 172 14.12 3.79 -1.24
CA TYR A 172 15.03 3.21 -2.21
C TYR A 172 15.24 4.17 -3.39
N ALA A 173 16.43 4.18 -3.96
CA ALA A 173 16.72 4.98 -5.14
C ALA A 173 15.87 4.52 -6.34
N TRP A 174 15.13 5.46 -6.94
CA TRP A 174 14.34 5.20 -8.13
C TRP A 174 15.07 5.69 -9.37
N TYR A 175 15.09 4.87 -10.42
CA TYR A 175 15.55 5.28 -11.73
C TYR A 175 14.36 5.78 -12.55
N ILE A 176 14.38 7.07 -12.90
CA ILE A 176 13.34 7.69 -13.73
C ILE A 176 13.95 8.01 -15.09
N ARG A 177 13.40 7.44 -16.15
CA ARG A 177 13.75 7.74 -17.52
C ARG A 177 12.63 8.55 -18.17
N VAL A 178 12.98 9.71 -18.70
CA VAL A 178 12.09 10.55 -19.51
C VAL A 178 12.48 10.35 -20.98
N PRO A 179 11.71 9.56 -21.74
CA PRO A 179 12.09 9.21 -23.12
C PRO A 179 11.93 10.39 -24.10
N ASP A 180 11.02 11.32 -23.85
CA ASP A 180 10.79 12.54 -24.62
C ASP A 180 10.84 13.77 -23.71
N ILE A 181 12.02 14.37 -23.57
CA ILE A 181 12.24 15.56 -22.75
C ILE A 181 11.42 16.77 -23.24
N PRO A 182 11.35 17.10 -24.54
CA PRO A 182 10.49 18.18 -25.01
C PRO A 182 9.02 17.99 -24.66
N ALA A 183 8.46 16.80 -24.84
CA ALA A 183 7.08 16.52 -24.44
C ALA A 183 6.88 16.64 -22.93
N PHE A 184 7.82 16.14 -22.13
CA PHE A 184 7.80 16.28 -20.68
C PHE A 184 7.80 17.74 -20.23
N ILE A 185 8.70 18.59 -20.78
CA ILE A 185 8.76 20.02 -20.47
C ILE A 185 7.44 20.72 -20.82
N ARG A 186 6.88 20.43 -22.00
CA ARG A 186 5.54 20.96 -22.36
C ARG A 186 4.46 20.53 -21.36
N HIS A 187 4.48 19.28 -20.91
CA HIS A 187 3.51 18.74 -19.97
C HIS A 187 3.59 19.41 -18.60
N ILE A 188 4.79 19.64 -18.09
CA ILE A 188 5.00 20.29 -16.77
C ILE A 188 5.01 21.83 -16.85
N GLY A 189 5.02 22.41 -18.03
CA GLY A 189 5.06 23.86 -18.28
C GLY A 189 4.10 24.66 -17.40
N PRO A 190 2.79 24.33 -17.36
CA PRO A 190 1.84 25.05 -16.51
C PRO A 190 2.17 25.01 -15.00
N ALA A 191 2.82 23.95 -14.53
CA ALA A 191 3.26 23.84 -13.14
C ALA A 191 4.51 24.70 -12.88
N LEU A 192 5.42 24.78 -13.83
CA LEU A 192 6.60 25.61 -13.76
C LEU A 192 6.23 27.11 -13.80
N GLU A 193 5.30 27.50 -14.65
CA GLU A 193 4.78 28.88 -14.75
C GLU A 193 4.14 29.32 -13.43
N ARG A 194 3.29 28.47 -12.83
CA ARG A 194 2.70 28.78 -11.53
C ARG A 194 3.74 28.97 -10.42
N ARG A 195 4.79 28.16 -10.41
CA ARG A 195 5.88 28.28 -9.44
C ARG A 195 6.70 29.53 -9.67
N LEU A 196 6.96 29.88 -10.92
CA LEU A 196 7.69 31.08 -11.29
C LEU A 196 6.91 32.33 -10.90
N ALA A 197 5.61 32.39 -11.20
CA ALA A 197 4.73 33.50 -10.82
C ALA A 197 4.63 33.70 -9.29
N GLY A 198 4.80 32.64 -8.50
CA GLY A 198 4.82 32.70 -7.04
C GLY A 198 6.21 32.88 -6.43
N SER A 199 7.28 32.94 -7.22
CA SER A 199 8.63 33.19 -6.73
C SER A 199 8.88 34.67 -6.55
N VAL A 200 9.37 35.06 -5.40
CA VAL A 200 9.90 36.40 -5.15
C VAL A 200 11.27 36.46 -5.82
N MET A 201 11.39 37.26 -6.88
CA MET A 201 12.71 37.64 -7.43
C MET A 201 13.32 38.75 -6.59
#